data_18a5d76b78ef305697a4e2240ebf266e
#
_entry.id   18a5d76b78ef305697a4e2240ebf266e
#
_cell.length_a   1.000
_cell.length_b   1.000
_cell.length_c   1.000
_cell.angle_alpha   90.00
_cell.angle_beta   90.00
_cell.angle_gamma   90.00
#
_symmetry.space_group_name_H-M   'P 1'
#
loop_
_entity.id
_entity.type
_entity.pdbx_description
1 polymer ?
#
loop_
_entity_poly.entity_id
_entity_poly.type
_entity_poly.pdbx_seq_one_letter_code
_entity_poly.pdbx_strand_id
1 'polypeptide(L)'
;MTRRAWVLVVFNILIPGTAQMLAGNRRLGRFGVGATFILWALVIIGVLAFFFAQGVFITFITNYFVLWIVQAAIVFYLVLWVVLTLDTLRLVRIVNLSTRARGFVAGLTVLVLVGVVAIGGYGALVAGVTRSTIDAVFSGGQVEDPIDGRYNILLLGGDAGPDRDGLRPDSISVVSIEADTGKATIFGIPRNLENAPFSADSPLAAEYPNGYGSDGCNVDVCLINSIYTEVQAYSQDLYPDAAAKGSSPGIEAMRDVAEGVLGIQIQYYVLIDMQGFSQLIDALGGVTIDSTGRYPIDGDIDEDGNPVGNIGWIEPGVQKMDGFTALWYARSRYTTSDYDRMARQRQVQEAILEQFDPANVLSKFQAVAEAGAEVVRTDIPQGMLGHFVEIATKSRGQEITSVELVPPLVDPEDPDYEYVHQVVADAMVLSTAKEATQ
;
A
#
# COMPACT_ATOMS: atom_id res chain seq x y z
N MET A 1 31.36 -34.25 34.62
CA MET A 1 29.99 -33.75 34.56
C MET A 1 29.87 -32.44 33.75
N THR A 2 30.76 -31.50 33.89
CA THR A 2 30.76 -30.19 33.21
C THR A 2 30.72 -30.31 31.68
N ARG A 3 31.54 -31.19 31.06
CA ARG A 3 31.55 -31.38 29.59
C ARG A 3 30.21 -31.89 29.05
N ARG A 4 29.55 -32.81 29.75
CA ARG A 4 28.22 -33.32 29.39
C ARG A 4 27.14 -32.21 29.48
N ALA A 5 27.22 -31.36 30.49
CA ALA A 5 26.29 -30.25 30.67
C ALA A 5 26.38 -29.25 29.51
N TRP A 6 27.60 -28.87 29.12
CA TRP A 6 27.84 -28.00 27.98
C TRP A 6 27.29 -28.59 26.67
N VAL A 7 27.59 -29.88 26.42
CA VAL A 7 27.08 -30.55 25.22
C VAL A 7 25.57 -30.50 25.16
N LEU A 8 24.86 -30.83 26.27
CA LEU A 8 23.39 -30.80 26.28
C LEU A 8 22.82 -29.42 26.07
N VAL A 9 23.40 -28.37 26.70
CA VAL A 9 22.94 -26.99 26.55
C VAL A 9 23.18 -26.50 25.13
N VAL A 10 24.38 -26.65 24.58
CA VAL A 10 24.72 -26.21 23.23
C VAL A 10 23.86 -26.91 22.18
N PHE A 11 23.69 -28.23 22.29
CA PHE A 11 22.84 -28.96 21.35
C PHE A 11 21.36 -28.53 21.44
N ASN A 12 20.84 -28.23 22.64
CA ASN A 12 19.48 -27.75 22.79
C ASN A 12 19.30 -26.30 22.26
N ILE A 13 20.35 -25.47 22.32
CA ILE A 13 20.33 -24.14 21.72
C ILE A 13 20.31 -24.24 20.20
N LEU A 14 21.13 -25.11 19.60
CA LEU A 14 21.20 -25.28 18.14
C LEU A 14 19.94 -25.96 17.59
N ILE A 15 19.54 -27.08 18.22
CA ILE A 15 18.35 -27.86 17.78
C ILE A 15 17.56 -28.24 19.03
N PRO A 16 16.52 -27.46 19.39
CA PRO A 16 15.67 -27.77 20.54
C PRO A 16 15.10 -29.18 20.51
N GLY A 17 15.23 -29.88 21.65
CA GLY A 17 14.82 -31.28 21.78
C GLY A 17 15.96 -32.30 21.73
N THR A 18 17.16 -31.95 21.28
CA THR A 18 18.30 -32.87 21.22
C THR A 18 18.78 -33.31 22.60
N ALA A 19 18.77 -32.41 23.58
CA ALA A 19 19.11 -32.72 24.96
C ALA A 19 18.20 -33.82 25.55
N GLN A 20 16.89 -33.74 25.27
CA GLN A 20 15.89 -34.72 25.68
C GLN A 20 16.08 -36.07 24.98
N MET A 21 16.48 -36.06 23.72
CA MET A 21 16.80 -37.30 23.00
C MET A 21 18.00 -38.02 23.57
N LEU A 22 19.03 -37.25 24.01
CA LEU A 22 20.30 -37.80 24.49
C LEU A 22 20.25 -38.22 25.96
N ALA A 23 19.52 -37.52 26.79
CA ALA A 23 19.63 -37.69 28.25
C ALA A 23 18.28 -37.66 29.01
N GLY A 24 17.15 -37.55 28.31
CA GLY A 24 15.83 -37.39 28.90
C GLY A 24 14.71 -38.18 28.23
N ASN A 25 13.54 -37.55 28.13
CA ASN A 25 12.37 -38.14 27.50
C ASN A 25 12.48 -38.12 25.96
N ARG A 26 12.75 -39.28 25.39
CA ARG A 26 12.95 -39.45 23.95
C ARG A 26 11.70 -39.09 23.12
N ARG A 27 10.47 -39.19 23.67
CA ARG A 27 9.24 -38.77 22.96
C ARG A 27 9.19 -37.26 22.83
N LEU A 28 9.43 -36.56 23.95
CA LEU A 28 9.49 -35.09 23.95
C LEU A 28 10.64 -34.59 23.08
N GLY A 29 11.81 -35.23 23.13
CA GLY A 29 12.94 -34.88 22.28
C GLY A 29 12.68 -35.05 20.80
N ARG A 30 12.08 -36.16 20.37
CA ARG A 30 11.67 -36.37 18.97
C ARG A 30 10.65 -35.33 18.48
N PHE A 31 9.71 -34.99 19.34
CA PHE A 31 8.73 -33.95 19.04
C PHE A 31 9.40 -32.57 18.85
N GLY A 32 10.30 -32.18 19.77
CA GLY A 32 11.03 -30.91 19.68
C GLY A 32 11.92 -30.81 18.44
N VAL A 33 12.69 -31.85 18.15
CA VAL A 33 13.56 -31.93 16.96
C VAL A 33 12.69 -31.91 15.69
N GLY A 34 11.61 -32.67 15.62
CA GLY A 34 10.68 -32.69 14.49
C GLY A 34 10.06 -31.28 14.23
N ALA A 35 9.58 -30.62 15.28
CA ALA A 35 9.05 -29.26 15.18
C ALA A 35 10.10 -28.26 14.67
N THR A 36 11.38 -28.41 15.13
CA THR A 36 12.47 -27.55 14.64
C THR A 36 12.75 -27.75 13.16
N PHE A 37 12.79 -29.00 12.69
CA PHE A 37 13.01 -29.27 11.27
C PHE A 37 11.83 -28.80 10.39
N ILE A 38 10.60 -28.94 10.88
CA ILE A 38 9.42 -28.39 10.19
C ILE A 38 9.53 -26.87 10.09
N LEU A 39 9.87 -26.18 11.18
CA LEU A 39 10.07 -24.73 11.16
C LEU A 39 11.15 -24.33 10.15
N TRP A 40 12.29 -24.99 10.15
CA TRP A 40 13.38 -24.70 9.19
C TRP A 40 12.93 -24.92 7.74
N ALA A 41 12.21 -26.01 7.48
CA ALA A 41 11.65 -26.27 6.15
C ALA A 41 10.69 -25.17 5.71
N LEU A 42 9.80 -24.71 6.60
CA LEU A 42 8.87 -23.60 6.29
C LEU A 42 9.62 -22.29 6.04
N VAL A 43 10.65 -21.98 6.84
CA VAL A 43 11.48 -20.79 6.62
C VAL A 43 12.21 -20.86 5.27
N ILE A 44 12.81 -22.03 4.94
CA ILE A 44 13.50 -22.21 3.66
C ILE A 44 12.50 -22.07 2.48
N ILE A 45 11.32 -22.68 2.58
CA ILE A 45 10.26 -22.54 1.56
C ILE A 45 9.84 -21.08 1.42
N GLY A 46 9.65 -20.38 2.53
CA GLY A 46 9.32 -18.95 2.51
C GLY A 46 10.40 -18.10 1.85
N VAL A 47 11.66 -18.32 2.18
CA VAL A 47 12.80 -17.64 1.55
C VAL A 47 12.87 -17.93 0.04
N LEU A 48 12.71 -19.18 -0.35
CA LEU A 48 12.69 -19.55 -1.78
C LEU A 48 11.50 -18.90 -2.50
N ALA A 49 10.31 -18.93 -1.90
CA ALA A 49 9.14 -18.26 -2.47
C ALA A 49 9.35 -16.75 -2.61
N PHE A 50 9.98 -16.11 -1.63
CA PHE A 50 10.32 -14.67 -1.72
C PHE A 50 11.25 -14.35 -2.91
N PHE A 51 12.23 -15.20 -3.22
CA PHE A 51 13.14 -14.92 -4.32
C PHE A 51 12.64 -15.39 -5.70
N PHE A 52 11.86 -16.47 -5.76
CA PHE A 52 11.47 -17.08 -7.03
C PHE A 52 10.00 -16.96 -7.40
N ALA A 53 9.13 -16.57 -6.44
CA ALA A 53 7.69 -16.48 -6.62
C ALA A 53 7.10 -15.37 -5.74
N GLN A 54 7.56 -14.12 -5.91
CA GLN A 54 7.22 -12.97 -5.06
C GLN A 54 5.72 -12.74 -4.95
N GLY A 55 4.98 -12.78 -6.06
CA GLY A 55 3.52 -12.61 -6.06
C GLY A 55 2.81 -13.64 -5.19
N VAL A 56 3.19 -14.93 -5.35
CA VAL A 56 2.65 -16.02 -4.52
C VAL A 56 3.01 -15.81 -3.05
N PHE A 57 4.28 -15.48 -2.76
CA PHE A 57 4.73 -15.21 -1.39
C PHE A 57 3.93 -14.09 -0.74
N ILE A 58 3.74 -12.97 -1.45
CA ILE A 58 2.99 -11.81 -0.93
C ILE A 58 1.53 -12.18 -0.71
N THR A 59 0.87 -12.86 -1.65
CA THR A 59 -0.50 -13.35 -1.47
C THR A 59 -0.65 -14.21 -0.20
N PHE A 60 0.34 -15.08 0.07
CA PHE A 60 0.32 -15.89 1.28
C PHE A 60 0.54 -15.09 2.55
N ILE A 61 1.55 -14.20 2.61
CA ILE A 61 1.87 -13.45 3.83
C ILE A 61 0.90 -12.29 4.11
N THR A 62 0.13 -11.86 3.12
CA THR A 62 -0.95 -10.88 3.32
C THR A 62 -2.27 -11.53 3.68
N ASN A 63 -2.44 -12.83 3.50
CA ASN A 63 -3.68 -13.53 3.80
C ASN A 63 -3.93 -13.62 5.31
N TYR A 64 -5.10 -13.16 5.76
CA TYR A 64 -5.50 -13.11 7.16
C TYR A 64 -5.35 -14.46 7.90
N PHE A 65 -5.82 -15.55 7.29
CA PHE A 65 -5.75 -16.88 7.90
C PHE A 65 -4.32 -17.40 7.96
N VAL A 66 -3.52 -17.15 6.93
CA VAL A 66 -2.10 -17.54 6.91
C VAL A 66 -1.33 -16.79 7.99
N LEU A 67 -1.52 -15.48 8.12
CA LEU A 67 -0.91 -14.67 9.19
C LEU A 67 -1.32 -15.17 10.58
N TRP A 68 -2.58 -15.55 10.76
CA TRP A 68 -3.05 -16.14 12.02
C TRP A 68 -2.32 -17.47 12.33
N ILE A 69 -2.18 -18.35 11.32
CA ILE A 69 -1.45 -19.62 11.45
C ILE A 69 0.03 -19.35 11.75
N VAL A 70 0.67 -18.42 11.06
CA VAL A 70 2.07 -18.03 11.29
C VAL A 70 2.25 -17.50 12.71
N GLN A 71 1.39 -16.60 13.17
CA GLN A 71 1.43 -16.08 14.53
C GLN A 71 1.27 -17.21 15.57
N ALA A 72 0.30 -18.10 15.40
CA ALA A 72 0.07 -19.24 16.28
C ALA A 72 1.29 -20.21 16.27
N ALA A 73 1.90 -20.45 15.12
CA ALA A 73 3.07 -21.29 14.99
C ALA A 73 4.29 -20.68 15.69
N ILE A 74 4.51 -19.36 15.58
CA ILE A 74 5.58 -18.64 16.30
C ILE A 74 5.38 -18.79 17.82
N VAL A 75 4.19 -18.50 18.32
CA VAL A 75 3.88 -18.61 19.75
C VAL A 75 4.05 -20.06 20.24
N PHE A 76 3.50 -21.01 19.50
CA PHE A 76 3.65 -22.43 19.83
C PHE A 76 5.13 -22.86 19.91
N TYR A 77 5.94 -22.49 18.91
CA TYR A 77 7.35 -22.85 18.88
C TYR A 77 8.15 -22.14 19.97
N LEU A 78 7.83 -20.90 20.28
CA LEU A 78 8.39 -20.16 21.41
C LEU A 78 8.14 -20.87 22.73
N VAL A 79 6.88 -21.23 23.00
CA VAL A 79 6.51 -21.98 24.22
C VAL A 79 7.24 -23.33 24.26
N LEU A 80 7.25 -24.06 23.16
CA LEU A 80 7.96 -25.34 23.05
C LEU A 80 9.46 -25.18 23.35
N TRP A 81 10.11 -24.16 22.80
CA TRP A 81 11.54 -23.93 23.03
C TRP A 81 11.83 -23.57 24.49
N VAL A 82 10.99 -22.74 25.11
CA VAL A 82 11.08 -22.42 26.56
C VAL A 82 10.98 -23.72 27.40
N VAL A 83 9.96 -24.53 27.13
CA VAL A 83 9.74 -25.80 27.85
C VAL A 83 10.93 -26.73 27.69
N LEU A 84 11.44 -26.93 26.47
CA LEU A 84 12.61 -27.80 26.22
C LEU A 84 13.89 -27.27 26.91
N THR A 85 14.05 -25.93 26.93
CA THR A 85 15.21 -25.32 27.60
C THR A 85 15.13 -25.49 29.12
N LEU A 86 13.96 -25.27 29.72
CA LEU A 86 13.76 -25.52 31.16
C LEU A 86 13.96 -26.99 31.54
N ASP A 87 13.47 -27.92 30.70
CA ASP A 87 13.70 -29.35 30.92
C ASP A 87 15.19 -29.73 30.77
N THR A 88 15.92 -29.09 29.83
CA THR A 88 17.37 -29.25 29.68
C THR A 88 18.10 -28.85 30.95
N LEU A 89 17.69 -27.76 31.63
CA LEU A 89 18.27 -27.35 32.90
C LEU A 89 18.07 -28.43 34.02
N ARG A 90 16.92 -29.10 34.00
CA ARG A 90 16.66 -30.25 34.93
C ARG A 90 17.60 -31.41 34.62
N LEU A 91 17.78 -31.75 33.33
CA LEU A 91 18.66 -32.86 32.90
C LEU A 91 20.14 -32.60 33.22
N VAL A 92 20.58 -31.33 33.13
CA VAL A 92 21.96 -30.91 33.43
C VAL A 92 22.26 -31.00 34.95
N ARG A 93 21.25 -31.00 35.83
CA ARG A 93 21.40 -30.98 37.31
C ARG A 93 22.39 -29.89 37.74
N ILE A 94 22.04 -28.64 37.48
CA ILE A 94 22.89 -27.42 37.69
C ILE A 94 23.56 -27.43 39.07
N VAL A 95 22.90 -27.97 40.10
CA VAL A 95 23.42 -28.04 41.48
C VAL A 95 24.73 -28.82 41.59
N ASN A 96 24.95 -29.77 40.70
CA ASN A 96 26.13 -30.67 40.73
C ASN A 96 27.29 -30.14 39.88
N LEU A 97 27.21 -28.93 39.33
CA LEU A 97 28.27 -28.27 38.56
C LEU A 97 29.20 -27.47 39.46
N SER A 98 30.46 -27.29 39.05
CA SER A 98 31.38 -26.35 39.73
C SER A 98 30.80 -24.94 39.74
N THR A 99 31.11 -24.14 40.75
CA THR A 99 30.51 -22.79 40.97
C THR A 99 30.64 -21.89 39.72
N ARG A 100 31.82 -21.89 39.07
CA ARG A 100 32.03 -21.13 37.83
C ARG A 100 31.19 -21.65 36.67
N ALA A 101 31.15 -22.97 36.45
CA ALA A 101 30.35 -23.57 35.38
C ALA A 101 28.84 -23.38 35.61
N ARG A 102 28.36 -23.37 36.84
CA ARG A 102 26.98 -23.11 37.21
C ARG A 102 26.56 -21.68 36.79
N GLY A 103 27.38 -20.67 37.11
CA GLY A 103 27.09 -19.28 36.74
C GLY A 103 27.03 -19.08 35.21
N PHE A 104 28.00 -19.66 34.48
CA PHE A 104 28.03 -19.58 33.02
C PHE A 104 26.85 -20.29 32.35
N VAL A 105 26.53 -21.52 32.75
CA VAL A 105 25.39 -22.27 32.18
C VAL A 105 24.07 -21.57 32.48
N ALA A 106 23.88 -21.09 33.70
CA ALA A 106 22.67 -20.35 34.07
C ALA A 106 22.58 -19.03 33.29
N GLY A 107 23.66 -18.24 33.23
CA GLY A 107 23.70 -16.97 32.49
C GLY A 107 23.43 -17.16 31.00
N LEU A 108 24.09 -18.13 30.34
CA LEU A 108 23.84 -18.46 28.95
C LEU A 108 22.38 -18.86 28.68
N THR A 109 21.83 -19.70 29.57
CA THR A 109 20.43 -20.14 29.40
C THR A 109 19.45 -18.99 29.56
N VAL A 110 19.66 -18.12 30.54
CA VAL A 110 18.83 -16.91 30.73
C VAL A 110 18.93 -16.00 29.48
N LEU A 111 20.14 -15.77 29.00
CA LEU A 111 20.38 -14.96 27.81
C LEU A 111 19.66 -15.54 26.57
N VAL A 112 19.73 -16.84 26.36
CA VAL A 112 19.04 -17.54 25.27
C VAL A 112 17.51 -17.44 25.44
N LEU A 113 16.99 -17.67 26.65
CA LEU A 113 15.56 -17.56 26.92
C LEU A 113 15.05 -16.14 26.66
N VAL A 114 15.77 -15.13 27.15
CA VAL A 114 15.43 -13.71 26.89
C VAL A 114 15.47 -13.43 25.39
N GLY A 115 16.51 -13.88 24.69
CA GLY A 115 16.63 -13.68 23.22
C GLY A 115 15.50 -14.36 22.45
N VAL A 116 15.16 -15.60 22.79
CA VAL A 116 14.06 -16.36 22.15
C VAL A 116 12.71 -15.70 22.40
N VAL A 117 12.43 -15.26 23.64
CA VAL A 117 11.19 -14.58 23.98
C VAL A 117 11.11 -13.20 23.30
N ALA A 118 12.23 -12.47 23.26
CA ALA A 118 12.26 -11.16 22.60
C ALA A 118 12.03 -11.29 21.09
N ILE A 119 12.78 -12.17 20.41
CA ILE A 119 12.66 -12.34 18.94
C ILE A 119 11.31 -12.97 18.57
N GLY A 120 10.92 -14.05 19.22
CA GLY A 120 9.65 -14.72 18.94
C GLY A 120 8.44 -13.88 19.34
N GLY A 121 8.51 -13.16 20.45
CA GLY A 121 7.46 -12.22 20.90
C GLY A 121 7.31 -11.06 19.93
N TYR A 122 8.43 -10.47 19.49
CA TYR A 122 8.42 -9.41 18.46
C TYR A 122 7.84 -9.93 17.13
N GLY A 123 8.26 -11.11 16.65
CA GLY A 123 7.72 -11.71 15.44
C GLY A 123 6.21 -11.98 15.52
N ALA A 124 5.71 -12.46 16.66
CA ALA A 124 4.29 -12.68 16.87
C ALA A 124 3.50 -11.36 16.93
N LEU A 125 4.08 -10.30 17.50
CA LEU A 125 3.51 -8.96 17.53
C LEU A 125 3.42 -8.37 16.12
N VAL A 126 4.51 -8.41 15.35
CA VAL A 126 4.54 -7.95 13.95
C VAL A 126 3.48 -8.67 13.12
N ALA A 127 3.41 -10.01 13.20
CA ALA A 127 2.38 -10.77 12.46
C ALA A 127 0.95 -10.37 12.86
N GLY A 128 0.72 -10.05 14.14
CA GLY A 128 -0.58 -9.59 14.64
C GLY A 128 -0.95 -8.19 14.12
N VAL A 129 -0.02 -7.24 14.19
CA VAL A 129 -0.21 -5.86 13.67
C VAL A 129 -0.42 -5.90 12.16
N THR A 130 0.43 -6.61 11.41
CA THR A 130 0.29 -6.78 9.96
C THR A 130 -1.10 -7.30 9.61
N ARG A 131 -1.58 -8.35 10.30
CA ARG A 131 -2.90 -8.91 10.07
C ARG A 131 -4.02 -7.90 10.30
N SER A 132 -4.00 -7.18 11.44
CA SER A 132 -5.06 -6.21 11.76
C SER A 132 -5.09 -5.05 10.78
N THR A 133 -3.96 -4.61 10.30
CA THR A 133 -3.88 -3.51 9.33
C THR A 133 -4.34 -3.93 7.93
N ILE A 134 -3.88 -5.09 7.45
CA ILE A 134 -4.34 -5.60 6.16
C ILE A 134 -5.86 -5.78 6.18
N ASP A 135 -6.41 -6.31 7.27
CA ASP A 135 -7.86 -6.46 7.44
C ASP A 135 -8.58 -5.10 7.45
N ALA A 136 -8.02 -4.11 8.13
CA ALA A 136 -8.62 -2.78 8.21
C ALA A 136 -8.62 -2.02 6.87
N VAL A 137 -7.59 -2.19 6.03
CA VAL A 137 -7.44 -1.46 4.75
C VAL A 137 -8.05 -2.22 3.58
N PHE A 138 -7.95 -3.56 3.55
CA PHE A 138 -8.26 -4.40 2.39
C PHE A 138 -9.40 -5.42 2.64
N SER A 139 -10.30 -5.14 3.57
CA SER A 139 -11.36 -6.09 3.95
C SER A 139 -12.61 -6.04 3.09
N GLY A 140 -12.81 -4.97 2.32
CA GLY A 140 -14.12 -4.61 1.79
C GLY A 140 -14.39 -4.98 0.33
N GLY A 141 -13.38 -5.21 -0.49
CA GLY A 141 -13.56 -5.34 -1.94
C GLY A 141 -13.91 -6.75 -2.44
N GLN A 142 -14.41 -6.83 -3.64
CA GLN A 142 -14.60 -8.07 -4.39
C GLN A 142 -13.46 -8.24 -5.40
N VAL A 143 -13.13 -9.50 -5.71
CA VAL A 143 -12.17 -9.80 -6.77
C VAL A 143 -12.85 -9.58 -8.11
N GLU A 144 -12.31 -8.67 -8.90
CA GLU A 144 -12.76 -8.39 -10.25
C GLU A 144 -11.72 -8.82 -11.27
N ASP A 145 -12.17 -9.31 -12.42
CA ASP A 145 -11.32 -9.66 -13.54
C ASP A 145 -10.90 -8.39 -14.31
N PRO A 146 -9.76 -8.42 -15.02
CA PRO A 146 -9.37 -7.29 -15.85
C PRO A 146 -10.38 -7.10 -17.00
N ILE A 147 -10.76 -5.85 -17.28
CA ILE A 147 -11.65 -5.48 -18.38
C ILE A 147 -10.75 -5.15 -19.59
N ASP A 148 -11.02 -5.82 -20.71
CA ASP A 148 -10.17 -5.71 -21.92
C ASP A 148 -8.68 -5.93 -21.64
N GLY A 149 -8.36 -6.83 -20.69
CA GLY A 149 -6.99 -7.15 -20.28
C GLY A 149 -6.33 -6.09 -19.36
N ARG A 150 -7.08 -5.12 -18.84
CA ARG A 150 -6.57 -4.01 -18.04
C ARG A 150 -7.30 -3.88 -16.71
N TYR A 151 -6.56 -3.44 -15.70
CA TYR A 151 -7.13 -2.95 -14.44
C TYR A 151 -7.13 -1.43 -14.44
N ASN A 152 -8.29 -0.85 -14.27
CA ASN A 152 -8.48 0.59 -14.14
C ASN A 152 -8.72 0.94 -12.67
N ILE A 153 -7.86 1.78 -12.12
CA ILE A 153 -7.86 2.14 -10.70
C ILE A 153 -8.01 3.65 -10.58
N LEU A 154 -9.08 4.08 -9.93
CA LEU A 154 -9.29 5.49 -9.61
C LEU A 154 -8.40 5.89 -8.44
N LEU A 155 -7.53 6.86 -8.66
CA LEU A 155 -6.69 7.46 -7.62
C LEU A 155 -7.26 8.82 -7.22
N LEU A 156 -7.60 8.94 -5.94
CA LEU A 156 -8.10 10.18 -5.34
C LEU A 156 -7.12 10.67 -4.29
N GLY A 157 -6.59 11.87 -4.48
CA GLY A 157 -5.80 12.58 -3.47
C GLY A 157 -6.70 13.58 -2.75
N GLY A 158 -7.04 13.30 -1.50
CA GLY A 158 -7.94 14.11 -0.71
C GLY A 158 -7.23 14.97 0.32
N ASP A 159 -7.74 16.18 0.54
CA ASP A 159 -7.35 17.03 1.66
C ASP A 159 -8.39 16.85 2.78
N ALA A 160 -8.27 15.76 3.54
CA ALA A 160 -9.08 15.50 4.72
C ALA A 160 -8.34 16.09 5.95
N GLY A 161 -8.54 17.37 6.24
CA GLY A 161 -8.05 17.99 7.46
C GLY A 161 -9.14 18.00 8.54
N PRO A 162 -8.78 18.01 9.85
CA PRO A 162 -9.74 18.08 10.95
C PRO A 162 -10.58 19.36 10.97
N ASP A 163 -10.20 20.37 10.18
CA ASP A 163 -10.85 21.69 10.11
C ASP A 163 -11.67 21.91 8.83
N ARG A 164 -11.95 20.86 8.04
CA ARG A 164 -12.69 20.97 6.78
C ARG A 164 -13.94 20.09 6.78
N ASP A 165 -15.08 20.71 6.48
CA ASP A 165 -16.34 19.99 6.23
C ASP A 165 -16.29 19.31 4.86
N GLY A 166 -16.13 17.98 4.86
CA GLY A 166 -16.14 17.14 3.67
C GLY A 166 -14.78 16.95 3.00
N LEU A 167 -14.67 15.86 2.25
CA LEU A 167 -13.50 15.52 1.43
C LEU A 167 -13.70 16.09 0.02
N ARG A 168 -12.79 16.94 -0.44
CA ARG A 168 -12.72 17.36 -1.85
C ARG A 168 -11.42 16.83 -2.46
N PRO A 169 -11.48 15.86 -3.38
CA PRO A 169 -10.27 15.40 -4.05
C PRO A 169 -9.66 16.53 -4.88
N ASP A 170 -8.43 16.92 -4.55
CA ASP A 170 -7.64 17.89 -5.30
C ASP A 170 -6.77 17.24 -6.39
N SER A 171 -6.63 15.92 -6.34
CA SER A 171 -6.00 15.09 -7.36
C SER A 171 -6.95 13.97 -7.75
N ILE A 172 -7.32 13.93 -9.01
CA ILE A 172 -8.20 12.92 -9.59
C ILE A 172 -7.49 12.33 -10.79
N SER A 173 -7.27 11.02 -10.79
CA SER A 173 -6.65 10.34 -11.92
C SER A 173 -7.07 8.88 -11.99
N VAL A 174 -6.98 8.29 -13.17
CA VAL A 174 -7.19 6.86 -13.38
C VAL A 174 -5.91 6.25 -13.93
N VAL A 175 -5.41 5.22 -13.25
CA VAL A 175 -4.30 4.40 -13.74
C VAL A 175 -4.88 3.16 -14.39
N SER A 176 -4.68 3.01 -15.68
CA SER A 176 -5.05 1.82 -16.45
C SER A 176 -3.79 0.98 -16.67
N ILE A 177 -3.76 -0.23 -16.12
CA ILE A 177 -2.59 -1.10 -16.13
C ILE A 177 -2.92 -2.39 -16.88
N GLU A 178 -2.12 -2.75 -17.86
CA GLU A 178 -2.25 -4.00 -18.59
C GLU A 178 -1.82 -5.17 -17.69
N ALA A 179 -2.71 -6.14 -17.50
CA ALA A 179 -2.53 -7.22 -16.53
C ALA A 179 -1.33 -8.13 -16.86
N ASP A 180 -1.06 -8.36 -18.14
CA ASP A 180 -0.02 -9.27 -18.60
C ASP A 180 1.37 -8.63 -18.61
N THR A 181 1.47 -7.40 -19.09
CA THR A 181 2.77 -6.72 -19.31
C THR A 181 3.15 -5.74 -18.22
N GLY A 182 2.16 -5.21 -17.50
CA GLY A 182 2.33 -4.14 -16.52
C GLY A 182 2.46 -2.75 -17.14
N LYS A 183 2.23 -2.59 -18.45
CA LYS A 183 2.23 -1.26 -19.08
C LYS A 183 1.11 -0.41 -18.50
N ALA A 184 1.44 0.80 -18.08
CA ALA A 184 0.52 1.72 -17.45
C ALA A 184 0.24 2.94 -18.31
N THR A 185 -1.01 3.34 -18.32
CA THR A 185 -1.46 4.65 -18.84
C THR A 185 -2.13 5.40 -17.71
N ILE A 186 -1.76 6.65 -17.48
CA ILE A 186 -2.33 7.47 -16.42
C ILE A 186 -3.13 8.60 -17.06
N PHE A 187 -4.40 8.69 -16.72
CA PHE A 187 -5.31 9.74 -17.15
C PHE A 187 -5.51 10.74 -16.02
N GLY A 188 -5.10 11.99 -16.21
CA GLY A 188 -5.32 13.08 -15.27
C GLY A 188 -6.61 13.81 -15.57
N ILE A 189 -7.50 13.89 -14.57
CA ILE A 189 -8.79 14.57 -14.66
C ILE A 189 -8.70 15.88 -13.88
N PRO A 190 -8.91 17.05 -14.52
CA PRO A 190 -8.85 18.32 -13.82
C PRO A 190 -10.01 18.43 -12.83
N ARG A 191 -9.70 18.89 -11.63
CA ARG A 191 -10.68 19.04 -10.55
C ARG A 191 -11.78 20.08 -10.81
N ASN A 192 -11.55 20.98 -11.78
CA ASN A 192 -12.45 22.05 -12.19
C ASN A 192 -13.20 21.74 -13.49
N LEU A 193 -13.28 20.46 -13.87
CA LEU A 193 -14.01 20.03 -15.05
C LEU A 193 -15.50 20.28 -14.83
N GLU A 194 -16.14 20.94 -15.82
CA GLU A 194 -17.57 21.28 -15.81
C GLU A 194 -18.39 20.28 -16.62
N ASN A 195 -19.68 20.23 -16.34
CA ASN A 195 -20.66 19.39 -17.04
C ASN A 195 -20.21 17.92 -17.19
N ALA A 196 -19.51 17.40 -16.19
CA ALA A 196 -18.94 16.06 -16.23
C ALA A 196 -20.07 15.00 -16.29
N PRO A 197 -20.09 14.13 -17.34
CA PRO A 197 -21.10 13.09 -17.46
C PRO A 197 -20.84 11.97 -16.46
N PHE A 198 -21.92 11.34 -15.99
CA PHE A 198 -21.83 10.10 -15.24
C PHE A 198 -21.88 8.88 -16.19
N SER A 199 -21.39 7.74 -15.72
CA SER A 199 -21.58 6.45 -16.42
C SER A 199 -23.09 6.18 -16.61
N ALA A 200 -23.45 5.46 -17.68
CA ALA A 200 -24.85 5.26 -18.07
C ALA A 200 -25.70 4.50 -17.04
N ASP A 201 -25.08 3.68 -16.21
CA ASP A 201 -25.67 2.91 -15.12
C ASP A 201 -25.62 3.62 -13.76
N SER A 202 -25.01 4.79 -13.69
CA SER A 202 -24.98 5.62 -12.49
C SER A 202 -26.40 6.11 -12.11
N PRO A 203 -26.76 6.03 -10.82
CA PRO A 203 -28.03 6.64 -10.38
C PRO A 203 -28.04 8.16 -10.55
N LEU A 204 -26.88 8.82 -10.59
CA LEU A 204 -26.73 10.27 -10.81
C LEU A 204 -26.93 10.67 -12.29
N ALA A 205 -26.82 9.76 -13.24
CA ALA A 205 -27.05 10.07 -14.65
C ALA A 205 -28.49 10.56 -14.92
N ALA A 206 -29.46 10.08 -14.13
CA ALA A 206 -30.86 10.55 -14.22
C ALA A 206 -31.06 11.89 -13.52
N GLU A 207 -30.28 12.22 -12.50
CA GLU A 207 -30.35 13.48 -11.78
C GLU A 207 -29.63 14.60 -12.54
N TYR A 208 -28.53 14.28 -13.22
CA TYR A 208 -27.71 15.22 -14.00
C TYR A 208 -27.60 14.77 -15.48
N PRO A 209 -28.70 14.79 -16.25
CA PRO A 209 -28.70 14.26 -17.61
C PRO A 209 -27.82 15.05 -18.60
N ASN A 210 -27.49 16.30 -18.27
CA ASN A 210 -26.63 17.17 -19.08
C ASN A 210 -25.19 17.29 -18.49
N GLY A 211 -24.85 16.42 -17.54
CA GLY A 211 -23.60 16.47 -16.78
C GLY A 211 -23.72 17.25 -15.47
N TYR A 212 -22.80 16.95 -14.55
CA TYR A 212 -22.80 17.54 -13.22
C TYR A 212 -22.59 19.05 -13.26
N GLY A 213 -23.45 19.77 -12.62
CA GLY A 213 -23.38 21.22 -12.49
C GLY A 213 -24.06 22.01 -13.60
N SER A 214 -24.48 21.41 -14.73
CA SER A 214 -25.16 22.08 -15.82
C SER A 214 -26.46 22.78 -15.41
N ASP A 215 -27.21 22.15 -14.52
CA ASP A 215 -28.49 22.64 -13.99
C ASP A 215 -28.41 23.06 -12.50
N GLY A 216 -27.16 23.21 -11.96
CA GLY A 216 -26.88 23.52 -10.58
C GLY A 216 -26.52 22.25 -9.76
N CYS A 217 -26.26 22.45 -8.48
CA CYS A 217 -25.92 21.38 -7.52
C CYS A 217 -26.32 21.82 -6.10
N ASN A 218 -26.20 20.91 -5.11
CA ASN A 218 -26.57 21.22 -3.72
C ASN A 218 -25.40 21.76 -2.88
N VAL A 219 -24.25 22.07 -3.52
CA VAL A 219 -23.05 22.63 -2.88
C VAL A 219 -22.68 23.97 -3.53
N ASP A 220 -21.82 24.75 -2.87
CA ASP A 220 -21.50 26.12 -3.30
C ASP A 220 -20.89 26.24 -4.70
N VAL A 221 -20.15 25.22 -5.14
CA VAL A 221 -19.43 25.19 -6.43
C VAL A 221 -19.62 23.83 -7.09
N CYS A 222 -20.24 23.81 -8.26
CA CYS A 222 -20.59 22.60 -9.01
C CYS A 222 -19.46 22.17 -9.95
N LEU A 223 -18.34 21.73 -9.39
CA LEU A 223 -17.19 21.18 -10.13
C LEU A 223 -16.99 19.71 -9.76
N ILE A 224 -16.35 18.95 -10.62
CA ILE A 224 -16.17 17.50 -10.45
C ILE A 224 -15.64 17.11 -9.06
N ASN A 225 -14.74 17.90 -8.45
CA ASN A 225 -14.18 17.62 -7.14
C ASN A 225 -15.17 17.83 -5.97
N SER A 226 -16.35 18.43 -6.21
CA SER A 226 -17.37 18.61 -5.19
C SER A 226 -18.42 17.49 -5.13
N ILE A 227 -18.45 16.62 -6.14
CA ILE A 227 -19.38 15.47 -6.23
C ILE A 227 -19.27 14.57 -4.99
N TYR A 228 -18.05 14.27 -4.53
CA TYR A 228 -17.87 13.47 -3.32
C TYR A 228 -18.62 14.08 -2.13
N THR A 229 -18.40 15.36 -1.87
CA THR A 229 -19.01 16.07 -0.72
C THR A 229 -20.52 16.16 -0.88
N GLU A 230 -21.01 16.46 -2.07
CA GLU A 230 -22.44 16.55 -2.35
C GLU A 230 -23.15 15.24 -2.09
N VAL A 231 -22.67 14.14 -2.68
CA VAL A 231 -23.31 12.83 -2.52
C VAL A 231 -23.19 12.34 -1.09
N GLN A 232 -22.05 12.57 -0.45
CA GLN A 232 -21.86 12.17 0.95
C GLN A 232 -22.74 12.96 1.93
N ALA A 233 -23.13 14.19 1.57
CA ALA A 233 -23.97 15.03 2.43
C ALA A 233 -25.47 14.90 2.13
N TYR A 234 -25.85 14.76 0.86
CA TYR A 234 -27.25 14.94 0.44
C TYR A 234 -27.87 13.75 -0.29
N SER A 235 -27.07 12.85 -0.87
CA SER A 235 -27.57 11.81 -1.79
C SER A 235 -27.02 10.41 -1.48
N GLN A 236 -26.68 10.11 -0.22
CA GLN A 236 -26.12 8.82 0.20
C GLN A 236 -27.01 7.63 -0.16
N ASP A 237 -28.33 7.82 -0.11
CA ASP A 237 -29.32 6.78 -0.38
C ASP A 237 -29.29 6.26 -1.83
N LEU A 238 -28.65 7.00 -2.75
CA LEU A 238 -28.45 6.55 -4.13
C LEU A 238 -27.44 5.40 -4.24
N TYR A 239 -26.57 5.23 -3.24
CA TYR A 239 -25.53 4.19 -3.22
C TYR A 239 -25.63 3.30 -1.97
N PRO A 240 -26.74 2.58 -1.78
CA PRO A 240 -27.00 1.82 -0.55
C PRO A 240 -26.00 0.68 -0.32
N ASP A 241 -25.39 0.16 -1.38
CA ASP A 241 -24.46 -0.97 -1.33
C ASP A 241 -22.98 -0.55 -1.23
N ALA A 242 -22.67 0.75 -1.20
CA ALA A 242 -21.30 1.26 -1.19
C ALA A 242 -20.45 0.66 -0.06
N ALA A 243 -20.98 0.64 1.16
CA ALA A 243 -20.27 0.06 2.30
C ALA A 243 -20.02 -1.45 2.17
N ALA A 244 -20.93 -2.19 1.55
CA ALA A 244 -20.77 -3.62 1.30
C ALA A 244 -19.70 -3.91 0.24
N LYS A 245 -19.44 -2.95 -0.65
CA LYS A 245 -18.37 -2.99 -1.65
C LYS A 245 -17.02 -2.49 -1.12
N GLY A 246 -16.91 -2.11 0.15
CA GLY A 246 -15.70 -1.52 0.73
C GLY A 246 -15.47 -0.06 0.33
N SER A 247 -16.54 0.65 -0.01
CA SER A 247 -16.51 2.01 -0.53
C SER A 247 -17.41 2.96 0.30
N SER A 248 -17.67 4.15 -0.19
CA SER A 248 -18.66 5.08 0.36
C SER A 248 -19.43 5.74 -0.77
N PRO A 249 -20.64 6.27 -0.50
CA PRO A 249 -21.46 6.90 -1.53
C PRO A 249 -20.72 7.96 -2.35
N GLY A 250 -19.96 8.83 -1.70
CA GLY A 250 -19.17 9.85 -2.40
C GLY A 250 -18.05 9.27 -3.28
N ILE A 251 -17.44 8.14 -2.91
CA ILE A 251 -16.43 7.45 -3.73
C ILE A 251 -17.08 6.81 -4.95
N GLU A 252 -18.22 6.13 -4.78
CA GLU A 252 -18.94 5.52 -5.91
C GLU A 252 -19.36 6.59 -6.93
N ALA A 253 -19.85 7.74 -6.46
CA ALA A 253 -20.17 8.86 -7.33
C ALA A 253 -18.93 9.42 -8.08
N MET A 254 -17.77 9.46 -7.42
CA MET A 254 -16.51 9.84 -8.07
C MET A 254 -16.05 8.81 -9.09
N ARG A 255 -16.33 7.51 -8.85
CA ARG A 255 -16.08 6.44 -9.82
C ARG A 255 -16.96 6.60 -11.05
N ASP A 256 -18.27 6.76 -10.83
CA ASP A 256 -19.25 6.91 -11.91
C ASP A 256 -18.95 8.11 -12.81
N VAL A 257 -18.56 9.25 -12.22
CA VAL A 257 -18.19 10.42 -13.03
C VAL A 257 -16.85 10.23 -13.74
N ALA A 258 -15.87 9.58 -13.13
CA ALA A 258 -14.60 9.28 -13.80
C ALA A 258 -14.80 8.30 -14.97
N GLU A 259 -15.68 7.31 -14.82
CA GLU A 259 -16.10 6.41 -15.89
C GLU A 259 -16.81 7.16 -17.02
N GLY A 260 -17.72 8.06 -16.68
CA GLY A 260 -18.42 8.90 -17.66
C GLY A 260 -17.47 9.81 -18.43
N VAL A 261 -16.53 10.46 -17.74
CA VAL A 261 -15.52 11.33 -18.35
C VAL A 261 -14.57 10.57 -19.29
N LEU A 262 -14.10 9.38 -18.86
CA LEU A 262 -13.11 8.63 -19.64
C LEU A 262 -13.70 7.64 -20.63
N GLY A 263 -14.97 7.25 -20.47
CA GLY A 263 -15.63 6.22 -21.29
C GLY A 263 -15.12 4.81 -21.03
N ILE A 264 -14.53 4.53 -19.85
CA ILE A 264 -14.00 3.22 -19.43
C ILE A 264 -14.54 2.83 -18.07
N GLN A 265 -14.69 1.53 -17.82
CA GLN A 265 -15.08 1.02 -16.50
C GLN A 265 -13.89 0.99 -15.53
N ILE A 266 -14.15 1.26 -14.25
CA ILE A 266 -13.16 1.35 -13.18
C ILE A 266 -13.46 0.29 -12.12
N GLN A 267 -12.54 -0.70 -11.96
CA GLN A 267 -12.75 -1.78 -11.02
C GLN A 267 -12.47 -1.41 -9.58
N TYR A 268 -11.42 -0.61 -9.35
CA TYR A 268 -10.94 -0.31 -8.00
C TYR A 268 -10.69 1.17 -7.79
N TYR A 269 -10.65 1.57 -6.52
CA TYR A 269 -10.19 2.90 -6.15
C TYR A 269 -9.09 2.84 -5.08
N VAL A 270 -8.31 3.90 -5.02
CA VAL A 270 -7.41 4.22 -3.91
C VAL A 270 -7.62 5.69 -3.55
N LEU A 271 -8.07 5.95 -2.34
CA LEU A 271 -8.13 7.28 -1.77
C LEU A 271 -7.02 7.41 -0.74
N ILE A 272 -6.17 8.42 -0.91
CA ILE A 272 -5.05 8.70 -0.01
C ILE A 272 -5.13 10.16 0.45
N ASP A 273 -4.97 10.38 1.75
CA ASP A 273 -4.82 11.73 2.27
C ASP A 273 -3.35 12.18 2.24
N MET A 274 -3.11 13.44 2.61
CA MET A 274 -1.77 14.04 2.58
C MET A 274 -0.77 13.32 3.50
N GLN A 275 -1.21 12.87 4.66
CA GLN A 275 -0.35 12.17 5.61
C GLN A 275 0.00 10.78 5.08
N GLY A 276 -0.99 10.03 4.59
CA GLY A 276 -0.79 8.73 3.97
C GLY A 276 0.11 8.78 2.75
N PHE A 277 -0.05 9.80 1.91
CA PHE A 277 0.84 10.02 0.77
C PHE A 277 2.30 10.17 1.21
N SER A 278 2.57 11.06 2.17
CA SER A 278 3.92 11.27 2.70
C SER A 278 4.52 9.96 3.25
N GLN A 279 3.74 9.24 4.05
CA GLN A 279 4.19 7.97 4.64
C GLN A 279 4.41 6.86 3.61
N LEU A 280 3.57 6.78 2.57
CA LEU A 280 3.77 5.85 1.45
C LEU A 280 5.11 6.12 0.76
N ILE A 281 5.41 7.37 0.44
CA ILE A 281 6.69 7.76 -0.18
C ILE A 281 7.87 7.39 0.72
N ASP A 282 7.78 7.65 2.02
CA ASP A 282 8.82 7.29 2.98
C ASP A 282 9.02 5.77 3.09
N ALA A 283 7.93 5.02 3.01
CA ALA A 283 7.97 3.55 2.99
C ALA A 283 8.62 2.99 1.72
N LEU A 284 8.39 3.62 0.59
CA LEU A 284 9.11 3.31 -0.66
C LEU A 284 10.61 3.66 -0.57
N GLY A 285 11.01 4.46 0.40
CA GLY A 285 12.39 4.92 0.58
C GLY A 285 12.64 6.26 -0.10
N GLY A 286 11.61 7.02 -0.39
CA GLY A 286 11.63 8.26 -1.16
C GLY A 286 11.48 8.02 -2.66
N VAL A 287 11.19 9.08 -3.40
CA VAL A 287 11.09 9.07 -4.87
C VAL A 287 12.14 9.99 -5.49
N THR A 288 12.68 9.60 -6.64
CA THR A 288 13.62 10.41 -7.40
C THR A 288 12.87 11.11 -8.52
N ILE A 289 12.92 12.45 -8.53
CA ILE A 289 12.17 13.29 -9.48
C ILE A 289 13.13 14.32 -10.06
N ASP A 290 13.00 14.59 -11.36
CA ASP A 290 13.66 15.71 -12.03
C ASP A 290 12.73 16.93 -11.96
N SER A 291 12.99 17.80 -10.98
CA SER A 291 12.19 19.00 -10.78
C SER A 291 12.46 20.02 -11.86
N THR A 292 11.41 20.43 -12.58
CA THR A 292 11.51 21.44 -13.65
C THR A 292 11.57 22.89 -13.14
N GLY A 293 11.23 23.13 -11.86
CA GLY A 293 11.14 24.45 -11.26
C GLY A 293 11.62 24.50 -9.82
N ARG A 294 11.61 25.71 -9.26
CA ARG A 294 11.89 25.97 -7.86
C ARG A 294 10.60 26.12 -7.08
N TYR A 295 10.39 25.29 -6.06
CA TYR A 295 9.15 25.29 -5.28
C TYR A 295 9.43 25.41 -3.78
N PRO A 296 8.61 26.19 -3.02
CA PRO A 296 8.78 26.29 -1.57
C PRO A 296 8.36 24.99 -0.88
N ILE A 297 9.07 24.64 0.18
CA ILE A 297 8.74 23.56 1.09
C ILE A 297 8.07 24.17 2.29
N ASP A 298 6.84 23.76 2.58
CA ASP A 298 5.99 24.30 3.65
C ASP A 298 5.62 25.78 3.44
N GLY A 299 4.82 26.33 4.35
CA GLY A 299 4.40 27.71 4.31
C GLY A 299 3.17 27.97 3.46
N ASP A 300 2.90 29.23 3.24
CA ASP A 300 1.76 29.75 2.50
C ASP A 300 2.23 30.75 1.43
N ILE A 301 1.30 31.26 0.61
CA ILE A 301 1.54 32.29 -0.39
C ILE A 301 0.78 33.54 0.07
N ASP A 302 1.47 34.67 0.18
CA ASP A 302 0.87 35.95 0.52
C ASP A 302 0.03 36.54 -0.63
N GLU A 303 -0.63 37.67 -0.38
CA GLU A 303 -1.46 38.39 -1.37
C GLU A 303 -0.66 38.85 -2.60
N ASP A 304 0.67 39.05 -2.46
CA ASP A 304 1.57 39.45 -3.54
C ASP A 304 2.15 38.24 -4.29
N GLY A 305 1.78 37.00 -3.93
CA GLY A 305 2.27 35.77 -4.54
C GLY A 305 3.63 35.29 -4.03
N ASN A 306 4.13 35.83 -2.93
CA ASN A 306 5.40 35.39 -2.36
C ASN A 306 5.20 34.31 -1.32
N PRO A 307 6.13 33.31 -1.22
CA PRO A 307 6.07 32.29 -0.20
C PRO A 307 6.42 32.87 1.18
N VAL A 308 5.59 32.55 2.17
CA VAL A 308 5.74 33.01 3.55
C VAL A 308 5.81 31.82 4.48
N GLY A 309 6.79 31.82 5.38
CA GLY A 309 6.95 30.76 6.38
C GLY A 309 7.53 29.46 5.86
N ASN A 310 7.95 29.40 4.60
CA ASN A 310 8.57 28.21 4.04
C ASN A 310 9.90 27.87 4.74
N ILE A 311 10.15 26.58 4.96
CA ILE A 311 11.34 26.08 5.66
C ILE A 311 12.49 25.71 4.71
N GLY A 312 12.27 25.73 3.40
CA GLY A 312 13.25 25.40 2.39
C GLY A 312 12.72 25.52 0.99
N TRP A 313 13.50 25.02 0.04
CA TRP A 313 13.16 25.04 -1.38
C TRP A 313 13.51 23.72 -2.05
N ILE A 314 12.66 23.28 -2.95
CA ILE A 314 12.94 22.25 -3.94
C ILE A 314 13.59 22.95 -5.11
N GLU A 315 14.84 22.67 -5.40
CA GLU A 315 15.57 23.29 -6.51
C GLU A 315 15.34 22.51 -7.82
N PRO A 316 15.52 23.12 -9.00
CA PRO A 316 15.45 22.42 -10.27
C PRO A 316 16.51 21.31 -10.37
N GLY A 317 16.18 20.23 -11.06
CA GLY A 317 17.06 19.10 -11.36
C GLY A 317 16.69 17.82 -10.61
N VAL A 318 17.46 16.76 -10.93
CA VAL A 318 17.22 15.42 -10.37
C VAL A 318 17.58 15.37 -8.90
N GLN A 319 16.59 15.04 -8.07
CA GLN A 319 16.78 14.92 -6.63
C GLN A 319 15.88 13.84 -6.02
N LYS A 320 16.34 13.24 -4.95
CA LYS A 320 15.57 12.30 -4.16
C LYS A 320 14.78 13.06 -3.11
N MET A 321 13.48 12.88 -3.12
CA MET A 321 12.54 13.50 -2.19
C MET A 321 12.03 12.45 -1.18
N ASP A 322 11.99 12.81 0.10
CA ASP A 322 11.23 12.10 1.11
C ASP A 322 9.73 12.41 0.98
N GLY A 323 8.90 11.76 1.81
CA GLY A 323 7.45 11.93 1.72
C GLY A 323 6.98 13.36 1.94
N PHE A 324 7.59 14.07 2.89
CA PHE A 324 7.25 15.45 3.16
C PHE A 324 7.60 16.37 1.97
N THR A 325 8.80 16.25 1.43
CA THR A 325 9.26 17.05 0.28
C THR A 325 8.44 16.74 -0.97
N ALA A 326 8.14 15.45 -1.25
CA ALA A 326 7.33 15.03 -2.38
C ALA A 326 5.88 15.55 -2.27
N LEU A 327 5.32 15.59 -1.06
CA LEU A 327 4.00 16.17 -0.81
C LEU A 327 3.98 17.67 -1.16
N TRP A 328 4.97 18.44 -0.73
CA TRP A 328 5.05 19.86 -1.06
C TRP A 328 5.30 20.09 -2.56
N TYR A 329 6.10 19.24 -3.21
CA TYR A 329 6.26 19.26 -4.66
C TYR A 329 4.92 19.09 -5.40
N ALA A 330 4.13 18.11 -5.00
CA ALA A 330 2.83 17.82 -5.59
C ALA A 330 1.75 18.87 -5.29
N ARG A 331 1.90 19.64 -4.20
CA ARG A 331 0.90 20.64 -3.75
C ARG A 331 1.19 22.06 -4.19
N SER A 332 2.44 22.41 -4.39
CA SER A 332 2.85 23.80 -4.63
C SER A 332 2.12 24.42 -5.83
N ARG A 333 1.63 25.63 -5.66
CA ARG A 333 1.09 26.51 -6.73
C ARG A 333 1.95 27.75 -6.93
N TYR A 334 3.09 27.82 -6.30
CA TYR A 334 3.99 28.96 -6.37
C TYR A 334 4.47 29.18 -7.80
N THR A 335 4.18 30.39 -8.34
CA THR A 335 4.51 30.84 -9.71
C THR A 335 3.99 29.94 -10.84
N THR A 336 3.02 29.05 -10.56
CA THR A 336 2.54 28.07 -11.54
C THR A 336 1.01 27.96 -11.52
N SER A 337 0.46 27.40 -12.60
CA SER A 337 -0.96 27.13 -12.75
C SER A 337 -1.39 25.87 -11.98
N ASP A 338 -2.71 25.65 -11.90
CA ASP A 338 -3.27 24.42 -11.38
C ASP A 338 -2.88 23.20 -12.25
N TYR A 339 -2.75 23.42 -13.56
CA TYR A 339 -2.30 22.38 -14.51
C TYR A 339 -0.84 21.99 -14.32
N ASP A 340 0.05 22.94 -13.98
CA ASP A 340 1.43 22.63 -13.63
C ASP A 340 1.52 21.79 -12.33
N ARG A 341 0.60 22.05 -11.37
CA ARG A 341 0.47 21.22 -10.18
C ARG A 341 0.05 19.81 -10.57
N MET A 342 -0.95 19.63 -11.43
CA MET A 342 -1.38 18.33 -11.94
C MET A 342 -0.22 17.59 -12.62
N ALA A 343 0.57 18.27 -13.45
CA ALA A 343 1.74 17.69 -14.09
C ALA A 343 2.78 17.19 -13.05
N ARG A 344 3.02 17.93 -11.97
CA ARG A 344 3.89 17.48 -10.87
C ARG A 344 3.31 16.28 -10.12
N GLN A 345 2.00 16.26 -9.86
CA GLN A 345 1.34 15.09 -9.28
C GLN A 345 1.54 13.85 -10.14
N ARG A 346 1.47 14.03 -11.47
CA ARG A 346 1.73 12.95 -12.42
C ARG A 346 3.15 12.44 -12.36
N GLN A 347 4.15 13.35 -12.35
CA GLN A 347 5.55 12.96 -12.19
C GLN A 347 5.80 12.14 -10.92
N VAL A 348 5.12 12.47 -9.81
CA VAL A 348 5.23 11.67 -8.59
C VAL A 348 4.61 10.29 -8.77
N GLN A 349 3.44 10.17 -9.41
CA GLN A 349 2.79 8.89 -9.67
C GLN A 349 3.63 8.00 -10.60
N GLU A 350 4.21 8.56 -11.65
CA GLU A 350 5.15 7.89 -12.55
C GLU A 350 6.37 7.40 -11.77
N ALA A 351 6.99 8.27 -10.96
CA ALA A 351 8.15 7.92 -10.15
C ALA A 351 7.84 6.81 -9.13
N ILE A 352 6.64 6.77 -8.56
CA ILE A 352 6.20 5.68 -7.68
C ILE A 352 6.15 4.36 -8.47
N LEU A 353 5.52 4.34 -9.64
CA LEU A 353 5.39 3.13 -10.46
C LEU A 353 6.75 2.64 -10.96
N GLU A 354 7.61 3.53 -11.46
CA GLU A 354 8.93 3.19 -11.98
C GLU A 354 9.89 2.68 -10.89
N GLN A 355 9.79 3.24 -9.69
CA GLN A 355 10.72 2.98 -8.59
C GLN A 355 10.15 1.99 -7.55
N PHE A 356 8.96 1.44 -7.81
CA PHE A 356 8.33 0.50 -6.89
C PHE A 356 9.23 -0.71 -6.58
N ASP A 357 9.51 -0.94 -5.30
CA ASP A 357 10.29 -2.08 -4.83
C ASP A 357 9.52 -2.84 -3.74
N PRO A 358 8.98 -4.03 -4.06
CA PRO A 358 8.22 -4.84 -3.10
C PRO A 358 9.00 -5.18 -1.83
N ALA A 359 10.33 -5.34 -1.92
CA ALA A 359 11.17 -5.65 -0.77
C ALA A 359 11.27 -4.47 0.20
N ASN A 360 11.36 -3.24 -0.33
CA ASN A 360 11.34 -2.02 0.47
C ASN A 360 9.99 -1.83 1.16
N VAL A 361 8.89 -1.98 0.42
CA VAL A 361 7.54 -1.88 0.96
C VAL A 361 7.34 -2.91 2.07
N LEU A 362 7.71 -4.17 1.84
CA LEU A 362 7.56 -5.24 2.82
C LEU A 362 8.40 -4.99 4.08
N SER A 363 9.64 -4.50 3.93
CA SER A 363 10.53 -4.23 5.07
C SER A 363 10.05 -3.08 5.96
N LYS A 364 9.32 -2.12 5.38
CA LYS A 364 8.77 -0.94 6.06
C LYS A 364 7.25 -1.04 6.27
N PHE A 365 6.66 -2.16 5.90
CA PHE A 365 5.21 -2.39 5.93
C PHE A 365 4.60 -2.07 7.31
N GLN A 366 5.30 -2.34 8.40
CA GLN A 366 4.81 -2.01 9.74
C GLN A 366 4.61 -0.49 9.91
N ALA A 367 5.53 0.32 9.41
CA ALA A 367 5.40 1.79 9.47
C ALA A 367 4.26 2.30 8.57
N VAL A 368 4.10 1.74 7.38
CA VAL A 368 2.96 2.02 6.49
C VAL A 368 1.65 1.56 7.13
N ALA A 369 1.69 0.40 7.77
CA ALA A 369 0.56 -0.23 8.41
C ALA A 369 0.06 0.53 9.63
N GLU A 370 0.97 1.04 10.47
CA GLU A 370 0.63 1.86 11.65
C GLU A 370 0.00 3.20 11.25
N ALA A 371 0.35 3.70 10.08
CA ALA A 371 -0.19 4.92 9.51
C ALA A 371 -1.50 4.69 8.71
N GLY A 372 -1.70 3.49 8.19
CA GLY A 372 -2.47 3.24 6.98
C GLY A 372 -3.98 3.14 7.11
N ALA A 373 -4.53 2.71 8.24
CA ALA A 373 -5.97 2.42 8.31
C ALA A 373 -6.86 3.68 8.26
N GLU A 374 -6.34 4.83 8.70
CA GLU A 374 -7.08 6.10 8.67
C GLU A 374 -6.75 6.96 7.44
N VAL A 375 -5.61 6.72 6.79
CA VAL A 375 -5.03 7.58 5.75
C VAL A 375 -5.11 7.02 4.32
N VAL A 376 -5.34 5.71 4.16
CA VAL A 376 -5.55 5.05 2.87
C VAL A 376 -6.83 4.24 2.90
N ARG A 377 -7.74 4.49 1.97
CA ARG A 377 -8.97 3.71 1.76
C ARG A 377 -8.98 3.13 0.36
N THR A 378 -9.39 1.87 0.23
CA THR A 378 -9.48 1.16 -1.04
C THR A 378 -10.48 0.01 -0.96
N ASP A 379 -11.05 -0.35 -2.09
CA ASP A 379 -11.85 -1.56 -2.28
C ASP A 379 -11.05 -2.70 -2.93
N ILE A 380 -9.73 -2.53 -3.10
CA ILE A 380 -8.87 -3.63 -3.55
C ILE A 380 -8.91 -4.75 -2.51
N PRO A 381 -9.39 -5.96 -2.87
CA PRO A 381 -9.48 -7.04 -1.91
C PRO A 381 -8.10 -7.61 -1.57
N GLN A 382 -7.95 -8.06 -0.33
CA GLN A 382 -6.70 -8.65 0.17
C GLN A 382 -6.12 -9.73 -0.76
N GLY A 383 -6.98 -10.55 -1.38
CA GLY A 383 -6.56 -11.59 -2.30
C GLY A 383 -5.87 -11.10 -3.58
N MET A 384 -6.07 -9.84 -3.95
CA MET A 384 -5.48 -9.22 -5.15
C MET A 384 -4.12 -8.57 -4.89
N LEU A 385 -3.71 -8.38 -3.62
CA LEU A 385 -2.46 -7.69 -3.29
C LEU A 385 -1.22 -8.31 -3.95
N GLY A 386 -1.09 -9.65 -3.91
CA GLY A 386 0.02 -10.33 -4.57
C GLY A 386 0.03 -10.13 -6.08
N HIS A 387 -1.17 -10.13 -6.70
CA HIS A 387 -1.32 -9.91 -8.13
C HIS A 387 -0.94 -8.47 -8.52
N PHE A 388 -1.43 -7.46 -7.79
CA PHE A 388 -1.04 -6.07 -8.04
C PHE A 388 0.44 -5.80 -7.78
N VAL A 389 1.05 -6.45 -6.79
CA VAL A 389 2.51 -6.36 -6.59
C VAL A 389 3.27 -6.98 -7.78
N GLU A 390 2.79 -8.08 -8.33
CA GLU A 390 3.38 -8.67 -9.54
C GLU A 390 3.26 -7.73 -10.74
N ILE A 391 2.07 -7.16 -10.98
CA ILE A 391 1.84 -6.18 -12.04
C ILE A 391 2.73 -4.95 -11.84
N ALA A 392 2.79 -4.37 -10.64
CA ALA A 392 3.64 -3.22 -10.35
C ALA A 392 5.13 -3.53 -10.54
N THR A 393 5.55 -4.78 -10.26
CA THR A 393 6.92 -5.22 -10.55
C THR A 393 7.21 -5.31 -12.05
N LYS A 394 6.22 -5.74 -12.84
CA LYS A 394 6.31 -5.74 -14.32
C LYS A 394 6.32 -4.32 -14.88
N SER A 395 5.56 -3.39 -14.29
CA SER A 395 5.53 -1.97 -14.68
C SER A 395 6.87 -1.28 -14.49
N ARG A 396 7.70 -1.78 -13.58
CA ARG A 396 9.02 -1.21 -13.29
C ARG A 396 9.92 -1.25 -14.54
N GLY A 397 10.36 -0.08 -14.97
CA GLY A 397 11.21 0.06 -16.14
C GLY A 397 10.46 0.03 -17.49
N GLN A 398 9.12 -0.03 -17.46
CA GLN A 398 8.29 0.22 -18.63
C GLN A 398 8.10 1.72 -18.83
N GLU A 399 7.88 2.13 -20.09
CA GLU A 399 7.48 3.49 -20.41
C GLU A 399 6.02 3.69 -19.96
N ILE A 400 5.77 4.69 -19.10
CA ILE A 400 4.44 5.06 -18.66
C ILE A 400 3.91 6.13 -19.60
N THR A 401 2.68 5.93 -20.09
CA THR A 401 1.99 6.94 -20.91
C THR A 401 1.13 7.80 -19.99
N SER A 402 1.26 9.12 -20.10
CA SER A 402 0.41 10.06 -19.34
C SER A 402 -0.42 10.91 -20.29
N VAL A 403 -1.71 11.05 -19.99
CA VAL A 403 -2.67 11.88 -20.71
C VAL A 403 -3.33 12.82 -19.72
N GLU A 404 -3.03 14.11 -19.83
CA GLU A 404 -3.67 15.14 -19.01
C GLU A 404 -4.85 15.77 -19.79
N LEU A 405 -6.05 15.70 -19.24
CA LEU A 405 -7.26 16.28 -19.83
C LEU A 405 -7.33 17.79 -19.55
N VAL A 406 -6.33 18.53 -20.02
CA VAL A 406 -6.15 19.97 -19.78
C VAL A 406 -5.84 20.69 -21.09
N PRO A 407 -5.98 22.03 -21.18
CA PRO A 407 -5.62 22.78 -22.38
C PRO A 407 -4.16 22.53 -22.84
N PRO A 408 -3.90 22.41 -24.12
CA PRO A 408 -4.83 22.64 -25.25
C PRO A 408 -5.64 21.40 -25.65
N LEU A 409 -5.50 20.24 -24.96
CA LEU A 409 -6.17 18.99 -25.32
C LEU A 409 -7.66 19.05 -25.01
N VAL A 410 -8.02 19.51 -23.80
CA VAL A 410 -9.41 19.65 -23.33
C VAL A 410 -9.57 21.02 -22.66
N ASP A 411 -10.63 21.73 -22.98
CA ASP A 411 -11.05 22.92 -22.26
C ASP A 411 -11.94 22.52 -21.07
N PRO A 412 -11.53 22.72 -19.82
CA PRO A 412 -12.32 22.30 -18.66
C PRO A 412 -13.65 23.04 -18.48
N GLU A 413 -13.82 24.22 -19.09
CA GLU A 413 -15.07 25.02 -19.04
C GLU A 413 -16.07 24.61 -20.14
N ASP A 414 -15.60 24.00 -21.23
CA ASP A 414 -16.44 23.49 -22.33
C ASP A 414 -15.87 22.19 -22.92
N PRO A 415 -15.86 21.09 -22.14
CA PRO A 415 -15.21 19.84 -22.54
C PRO A 415 -16.04 19.06 -23.57
N ASP A 416 -15.39 18.62 -24.64
CA ASP A 416 -15.93 17.65 -25.60
C ASP A 416 -15.65 16.22 -25.10
N TYR A 417 -16.61 15.61 -24.43
CA TYR A 417 -16.45 14.26 -23.87
C TYR A 417 -16.39 13.17 -24.92
N GLU A 418 -16.98 13.35 -26.09
CA GLU A 418 -16.85 12.37 -27.18
C GLU A 418 -15.40 12.35 -27.71
N TYR A 419 -14.77 13.52 -27.83
CA TYR A 419 -13.36 13.63 -28.14
C TYR A 419 -12.47 13.06 -27.03
N VAL A 420 -12.79 13.29 -25.75
CA VAL A 420 -12.07 12.71 -24.62
C VAL A 420 -12.08 11.18 -24.70
N HIS A 421 -13.23 10.57 -24.95
CA HIS A 421 -13.34 9.11 -25.09
C HIS A 421 -12.45 8.58 -26.22
N GLN A 422 -12.37 9.29 -27.34
CA GLN A 422 -11.49 8.90 -28.45
C GLN A 422 -10.00 9.01 -28.06
N VAL A 423 -9.60 10.09 -27.39
CA VAL A 423 -8.23 10.27 -26.90
C VAL A 423 -7.84 9.14 -25.92
N VAL A 424 -8.74 8.77 -25.01
CA VAL A 424 -8.53 7.67 -24.05
C VAL A 424 -8.37 6.35 -24.77
N ALA A 425 -9.24 6.04 -25.73
CA ALA A 425 -9.17 4.80 -26.52
C ALA A 425 -7.86 4.72 -27.31
N ASP A 426 -7.47 5.82 -27.99
CA ASP A 426 -6.22 5.87 -28.75
C ASP A 426 -4.98 5.69 -27.85
N ALA A 427 -4.98 6.29 -26.66
CA ALA A 427 -3.86 6.14 -25.72
C ALA A 427 -3.73 4.69 -25.20
N MET A 428 -4.86 4.01 -24.97
CA MET A 428 -4.85 2.60 -24.56
C MET A 428 -4.39 1.67 -25.68
N VAL A 429 -4.78 1.92 -26.94
CA VAL A 429 -4.35 1.15 -28.10
C VAL A 429 -2.84 1.36 -28.37
N LEU A 430 -2.34 2.59 -28.28
CA LEU A 430 -0.92 2.90 -28.47
C LEU A 430 -0.03 2.26 -27.41
N SER A 431 -0.52 2.13 -26.19
CA SER A 431 0.20 1.42 -25.14
C SER A 431 0.36 -0.08 -25.46
N THR A 432 -0.63 -0.69 -26.12
CA THR A 432 -0.63 -2.12 -26.50
C THR A 432 0.12 -2.38 -27.80
N ALA A 433 0.06 -1.48 -28.79
CA ALA A 433 0.59 -1.68 -30.16
C ALA A 433 2.13 -1.61 -30.26
N LYS A 434 2.83 -0.95 -29.33
CA LYS A 434 4.30 -0.86 -29.34
C LYS A 434 5.01 -2.23 -29.22
N GLU A 435 4.32 -3.29 -28.80
CA GLU A 435 4.89 -4.66 -28.72
C GLU A 435 4.91 -5.43 -30.04
N ALA A 436 3.99 -5.14 -30.95
CA ALA A 436 3.92 -5.87 -32.20
C ALA A 436 5.10 -5.55 -33.18
N THR A 437 5.98 -4.62 -32.82
CA THR A 437 7.05 -4.11 -33.69
C THR A 437 8.47 -4.30 -33.11
N GLN A 438 8.64 -4.91 -31.95
CA GLN A 438 9.92 -5.36 -31.39
C GLN A 438 10.05 -6.89 -31.44
#